data_18b6921e6b4654bbbc287e789e447d4e
#
_entry.id   18b6921e6b4654bbbc287e789e447d4e
#
_cell.length_a   1.000
_cell.length_b   1.000
_cell.length_c   1.000
_cell.angle_alpha   90.00
_cell.angle_beta   90.00
_cell.angle_gamma   90.00
#
_symmetry.space_group_name_H-M   'P 1'
#
loop_
_entity.id
_entity.type
_entity.pdbx_description
1 polymer ?
#
loop_
_entity_poly.entity_id
_entity_poly.type
_entity_poly.pdbx_seq_one_letter_code
_entity_poly.pdbx_strand_id
1 'polypeptide(L)'
;MSRSARIRRIALATGTVTALAATLFTAAGAQADPAPAAAPDIDVKAVKADLDQLQSIADANGGNRAHGQAGYKASVDFIKGKLDKAGFKTQLQEFDNNGAKGYNVIADWPGGDESKTVMSGAHLDSVDAGPGINDNGSGSAGILEVALAVAKADLKPTKHLRFAWFGDEEDGMVGSQSYVEKLGADKSKIDSYLNFDMIGSPNPGYFVYDDDSRLEKVFKDFFAKKNIATEKETEGDGRSDHAPFKDAGIAVGGLFSGADYKKTEAQAKNWGGEAGKAFDACYHQSCDTSKNLDDKALDNNSDAIAHAVWELSS
;
A
#
# COMPACT_ATOMS: atom_id res chain seq x y z
N MET A 1 -83.62 72.28 -46.06
CA MET A 1 -82.27 72.43 -46.56
C MET A 1 -81.36 71.64 -45.65
N SER A 2 -80.96 70.43 -46.07
CA SER A 2 -80.25 69.43 -45.25
C SER A 2 -78.83 69.28 -45.78
N ARG A 3 -77.85 69.30 -44.88
CA ARG A 3 -76.50 68.86 -45.22
C ARG A 3 -76.12 67.69 -44.32
N SER A 4 -76.02 66.53 -44.96
CA SER A 4 -75.52 65.31 -44.31
C SER A 4 -74.01 65.40 -44.00
N ALA A 5 -73.65 65.14 -42.78
CA ALA A 5 -72.27 64.92 -42.42
C ALA A 5 -71.97 63.39 -42.35
N ARG A 6 -71.02 62.90 -43.14
CA ARG A 6 -70.54 61.52 -43.09
C ARG A 6 -69.50 61.36 -41.99
N ILE A 7 -69.82 60.51 -41.05
CA ILE A 7 -68.86 60.07 -39.98
C ILE A 7 -68.05 58.95 -40.57
N ARG A 8 -66.73 59.13 -40.65
CA ARG A 8 -65.78 58.05 -40.99
C ARG A 8 -65.46 57.32 -39.68
N ARG A 9 -65.73 56.02 -39.60
CA ARG A 9 -65.31 55.14 -38.58
C ARG A 9 -63.84 54.73 -38.80
N ILE A 10 -62.95 55.07 -37.84
CA ILE A 10 -61.58 54.59 -37.83
C ILE A 10 -61.61 53.27 -37.05
N ALA A 11 -61.20 52.19 -37.65
CA ALA A 11 -61.01 50.88 -36.95
C ALA A 11 -59.67 50.91 -36.29
N LEU A 12 -59.66 50.77 -35.00
CA LEU A 12 -58.43 50.52 -34.18
C LEU A 12 -58.13 49.03 -34.26
N ALA A 13 -57.03 48.71 -34.88
CA ALA A 13 -56.49 47.35 -34.84
C ALA A 13 -55.62 47.19 -33.58
N THR A 14 -56.10 46.39 -32.62
CA THR A 14 -55.33 45.99 -31.44
C THR A 14 -54.39 44.82 -31.81
N GLY A 15 -53.13 45.17 -32.01
CA GLY A 15 -52.07 44.12 -32.14
C GLY A 15 -51.71 43.53 -30.79
N THR A 16 -52.01 42.26 -30.61
CA THR A 16 -51.54 41.44 -29.49
C THR A 16 -50.07 41.10 -29.73
N VAL A 17 -49.18 41.67 -28.92
CA VAL A 17 -47.77 41.28 -28.88
C VAL A 17 -47.65 40.04 -27.98
N THR A 18 -47.47 38.88 -28.58
CA THR A 18 -47.13 37.64 -27.84
C THR A 18 -45.63 37.68 -27.53
N ALA A 19 -45.28 37.93 -26.27
CA ALA A 19 -43.90 37.80 -25.78
C ALA A 19 -43.56 36.32 -25.63
N LEU A 20 -42.72 35.80 -26.53
CA LEU A 20 -42.11 34.47 -26.40
C LEU A 20 -41.02 34.57 -25.35
N ALA A 21 -41.27 34.08 -24.10
CA ALA A 21 -40.25 33.89 -23.10
C ALA A 21 -39.41 32.67 -23.47
N ALA A 22 -38.24 32.90 -24.04
CA ALA A 22 -37.24 31.84 -24.23
C ALA A 22 -36.61 31.52 -22.86
N THR A 23 -37.03 30.44 -22.22
CA THR A 23 -36.35 29.85 -21.05
C THR A 23 -35.04 29.22 -21.51
N LEU A 24 -33.95 29.91 -21.31
CA LEU A 24 -32.59 29.35 -21.38
C LEU A 24 -32.42 28.31 -20.26
N PHE A 25 -32.61 27.04 -20.61
CA PHE A 25 -32.10 25.94 -19.76
C PHE A 25 -30.56 25.97 -19.88
N THR A 26 -29.89 26.56 -18.88
CA THR A 26 -28.47 26.30 -18.68
C THR A 26 -28.38 24.85 -18.20
N ALA A 27 -28.00 23.92 -19.09
CA ALA A 27 -27.54 22.61 -18.68
C ALA A 27 -26.30 22.85 -17.83
N ALA A 28 -26.43 22.69 -16.50
CA ALA A 28 -25.28 22.54 -15.64
C ALA A 28 -24.56 21.29 -16.14
N GLY A 29 -23.46 21.48 -16.85
CA GLY A 29 -22.58 20.37 -17.20
C GLY A 29 -22.15 19.71 -15.91
N ALA A 30 -22.50 18.43 -15.72
CA ALA A 30 -21.91 17.62 -14.69
C ALA A 30 -20.40 17.67 -14.93
N GLN A 31 -19.69 18.38 -14.06
CA GLN A 31 -18.23 18.36 -14.03
C GLN A 31 -17.89 16.94 -13.66
N ALA A 32 -17.30 16.18 -14.57
CA ALA A 32 -16.75 14.88 -14.22
C ALA A 32 -15.74 15.11 -13.07
N ASP A 33 -15.85 14.35 -12.01
CA ASP A 33 -14.85 14.38 -10.95
C ASP A 33 -13.47 14.21 -11.60
N PRO A 34 -12.47 15.00 -11.17
CA PRO A 34 -11.11 14.84 -11.70
C PRO A 34 -10.69 13.38 -11.52
N ALA A 35 -10.13 12.80 -12.56
CA ALA A 35 -9.59 11.44 -12.47
C ALA A 35 -8.66 11.35 -11.25
N PRO A 36 -8.69 10.24 -10.51
CA PRO A 36 -7.79 10.06 -9.38
C PRO A 36 -6.36 10.39 -9.78
N ALA A 37 -5.64 11.12 -8.92
CA ALA A 37 -4.24 11.44 -9.17
C ALA A 37 -3.46 10.14 -9.32
N ALA A 38 -2.58 10.05 -10.32
CA ALA A 38 -1.72 8.89 -10.48
C ALA A 38 -0.84 8.71 -9.22
N ALA A 39 -0.56 7.47 -8.86
CA ALA A 39 0.39 7.17 -7.79
C ALA A 39 1.74 7.85 -8.09
N PRO A 40 2.38 8.47 -7.09
CA PRO A 40 3.72 9.03 -7.28
C PRO A 40 4.76 7.92 -7.41
N ASP A 41 5.87 8.26 -8.03
CA ASP A 41 7.11 7.50 -7.99
C ASP A 41 7.71 7.59 -6.57
N ILE A 42 8.09 6.47 -5.98
CA ILE A 42 8.66 6.43 -4.62
C ILE A 42 10.16 6.58 -4.71
N ASP A 43 10.71 7.59 -4.06
CA ASP A 43 12.16 7.82 -4.06
C ASP A 43 12.89 6.67 -3.34
N VAL A 44 13.50 5.77 -4.10
CA VAL A 44 14.28 4.64 -3.56
C VAL A 44 15.39 5.08 -2.59
N LYS A 45 15.90 6.30 -2.72
CA LYS A 45 16.88 6.83 -1.77
C LYS A 45 16.26 7.11 -0.40
N ALA A 46 14.99 7.51 -0.36
CA ALA A 46 14.28 7.68 0.89
C ALA A 46 14.02 6.32 1.56
N VAL A 47 13.59 5.31 0.78
CA VAL A 47 13.46 3.93 1.26
C VAL A 47 14.78 3.42 1.83
N LYS A 48 15.90 3.61 1.12
CA LYS A 48 17.24 3.22 1.58
C LYS A 48 17.69 3.96 2.83
N ALA A 49 17.35 5.25 2.98
CA ALA A 49 17.65 6.00 4.18
C ALA A 49 16.91 5.43 5.41
N ASP A 50 15.69 4.94 5.23
CA ASP A 50 14.96 4.27 6.29
C ASP A 50 15.56 2.89 6.62
N LEU A 51 16.02 2.15 5.61
CA LEU A 51 16.74 0.88 5.81
C LEU A 51 18.07 1.09 6.54
N ASP A 52 18.83 2.12 6.20
CA ASP A 52 20.06 2.49 6.92
C ASP A 52 19.76 2.90 8.38
N GLN A 53 18.60 3.49 8.63
CA GLN A 53 18.16 3.79 10.01
C GLN A 53 17.80 2.50 10.78
N LEU A 54 17.09 1.54 10.15
CA LEU A 54 16.80 0.24 10.75
C LEU A 54 18.10 -0.55 11.02
N GLN A 55 19.07 -0.51 10.10
CA GLN A 55 20.41 -1.05 10.31
C GLN A 55 21.09 -0.42 11.52
N SER A 56 21.08 0.92 11.60
CA SER A 56 21.67 1.64 12.73
C SER A 56 21.00 1.31 14.07
N ILE A 57 19.69 1.08 14.05
CA ILE A 57 18.93 0.63 15.21
C ILE A 57 19.41 -0.77 15.65
N ALA A 58 19.53 -1.72 14.70
CA ALA A 58 20.03 -3.04 14.98
C ALA A 58 21.45 -3.00 15.56
N ASP A 59 22.35 -2.26 14.93
CA ASP A 59 23.75 -2.11 15.34
C ASP A 59 23.88 -1.57 16.78
N ALA A 60 23.02 -0.61 17.15
CA ALA A 60 23.01 -0.02 18.50
C ALA A 60 22.37 -0.94 19.56
N ASN A 61 21.67 -2.00 19.16
CA ASN A 61 20.85 -2.84 20.05
C ASN A 61 21.15 -4.34 19.92
N GLY A 62 22.41 -4.71 19.77
CA GLY A 62 22.84 -6.11 19.79
C GLY A 62 22.87 -6.79 18.43
N GLY A 63 22.72 -6.03 17.33
CA GLY A 63 22.87 -6.50 15.96
C GLY A 63 21.59 -7.06 15.34
N ASN A 64 20.45 -6.96 16.01
CA ASN A 64 19.17 -7.44 15.48
C ASN A 64 18.00 -6.54 15.90
N ARG A 65 16.81 -6.86 15.35
CA ARG A 65 15.53 -6.22 15.66
C ARG A 65 14.47 -7.27 16.05
N ALA A 66 14.95 -8.39 16.64
CA ALA A 66 14.11 -9.52 16.98
C ALA A 66 13.07 -9.18 18.05
N HIS A 67 11.95 -9.92 18.04
CA HIS A 67 10.90 -9.79 19.04
C HIS A 67 11.46 -9.87 20.46
N GLY A 68 10.91 -9.05 21.36
CA GLY A 68 11.37 -8.97 22.76
C GLY A 68 12.72 -8.26 22.98
N GLN A 69 13.46 -7.92 21.91
CA GLN A 69 14.74 -7.21 22.00
C GLN A 69 14.57 -5.69 21.88
N ALA A 70 15.58 -4.95 22.35
CA ALA A 70 15.55 -3.49 22.33
C ALA A 70 15.53 -2.92 20.91
N GLY A 71 16.18 -3.60 19.94
CA GLY A 71 16.18 -3.20 18.53
C GLY A 71 14.78 -3.22 17.91
N TYR A 72 13.97 -4.20 18.26
CA TYR A 72 12.58 -4.24 17.82
C TYR A 72 11.78 -3.04 18.33
N LYS A 73 11.82 -2.79 19.64
CA LYS A 73 11.11 -1.64 20.23
C LYS A 73 11.57 -0.30 19.67
N ALA A 74 12.87 -0.14 19.43
CA ALA A 74 13.40 1.07 18.79
C ALA A 74 12.92 1.23 17.34
N SER A 75 12.77 0.14 16.59
CA SER A 75 12.19 0.14 15.24
C SER A 75 10.71 0.54 15.28
N VAL A 76 9.93 0.04 16.23
CA VAL A 76 8.53 0.44 16.46
C VAL A 76 8.43 1.95 16.71
N ASP A 77 9.28 2.50 17.57
CA ASP A 77 9.29 3.93 17.89
C ASP A 77 9.70 4.79 16.69
N PHE A 78 10.65 4.31 15.88
CA PHE A 78 11.08 4.98 14.66
C PHE A 78 9.94 5.08 13.64
N ILE A 79 9.32 3.96 13.29
CA ILE A 79 8.20 3.91 12.32
C ILE A 79 7.05 4.79 12.81
N LYS A 80 6.60 4.57 14.05
CA LYS A 80 5.51 5.36 14.64
C LYS A 80 5.82 6.86 14.64
N GLY A 81 7.04 7.25 14.99
CA GLY A 81 7.44 8.65 15.04
C GLY A 81 7.42 9.36 13.69
N LYS A 82 7.73 8.66 12.58
CA LYS A 82 7.60 9.20 11.21
C LYS A 82 6.12 9.37 10.83
N LEU A 83 5.29 8.38 11.13
CA LEU A 83 3.86 8.40 10.82
C LEU A 83 3.09 9.48 11.60
N ASP A 84 3.36 9.62 12.90
CA ASP A 84 2.78 10.69 13.74
C ASP A 84 3.08 12.07 13.17
N LYS A 85 4.34 12.31 12.76
CA LYS A 85 4.77 13.57 12.14
C LYS A 85 4.09 13.83 10.79
N ALA A 86 3.76 12.76 10.06
CA ALA A 86 3.07 12.84 8.78
C ALA A 86 1.53 13.02 8.91
N GLY A 87 0.98 12.95 10.14
CA GLY A 87 -0.44 13.19 10.39
C GLY A 87 -1.32 11.94 10.39
N PHE A 88 -0.73 10.74 10.41
CA PHE A 88 -1.49 9.51 10.62
C PHE A 88 -2.01 9.41 12.05
N LYS A 89 -3.19 8.80 12.20
CA LYS A 89 -3.68 8.36 13.51
C LYS A 89 -3.05 7.00 13.82
N THR A 90 -2.03 6.99 14.68
CA THR A 90 -1.30 5.78 15.01
C THR A 90 -1.78 5.14 16.31
N GLN A 91 -1.70 3.80 16.35
CA GLN A 91 -1.97 3.00 17.54
C GLN A 91 -0.87 1.93 17.69
N LEU A 92 -0.42 1.70 18.92
CA LEU A 92 0.33 0.50 19.27
C LEU A 92 -0.65 -0.55 19.80
N GLN A 93 -0.73 -1.68 19.11
CA GLN A 93 -1.51 -2.82 19.56
C GLN A 93 -0.57 -3.82 20.22
N GLU A 94 -0.65 -3.92 21.54
CA GLU A 94 0.17 -4.86 22.32
C GLU A 94 -0.31 -6.30 22.16
N PHE A 95 0.64 -7.22 22.13
CA PHE A 95 0.42 -8.66 22.26
C PHE A 95 1.53 -9.26 23.14
N ASP A 96 1.41 -10.51 23.52
CA ASP A 96 2.41 -11.24 24.29
C ASP A 96 2.74 -12.55 23.58
N ASN A 97 4.00 -12.88 23.50
CA ASN A 97 4.46 -14.19 23.07
C ASN A 97 5.52 -14.68 24.06
N ASN A 98 5.26 -15.82 24.71
CA ASN A 98 6.16 -16.45 25.67
C ASN A 98 6.64 -15.52 26.80
N GLY A 99 5.81 -14.55 27.22
CA GLY A 99 6.12 -13.57 28.26
C GLY A 99 6.92 -12.35 27.79
N ALA A 100 7.21 -12.25 26.50
CA ALA A 100 7.77 -11.06 25.89
C ALA A 100 6.65 -10.22 25.23
N LYS A 101 6.68 -8.90 25.46
CA LYS A 101 5.71 -7.98 24.84
C LYS A 101 6.12 -7.64 23.42
N GLY A 102 5.15 -7.79 22.49
CA GLY A 102 5.24 -7.30 21.13
C GLY A 102 4.27 -6.14 20.88
N TYR A 103 4.48 -5.45 19.78
CA TYR A 103 3.70 -4.29 19.39
C TYR A 103 3.46 -4.30 17.88
N ASN A 104 2.20 -4.30 17.45
CA ASN A 104 1.91 -3.91 16.08
C ASN A 104 1.75 -2.39 16.01
N VAL A 105 2.35 -1.75 15.02
CA VAL A 105 2.09 -0.34 14.70
C VAL A 105 0.97 -0.30 13.67
N ILE A 106 -0.16 0.27 14.04
CA ILE A 106 -1.30 0.47 13.15
C ILE A 106 -1.44 1.95 12.86
N ALA A 107 -1.55 2.32 11.59
CA ALA A 107 -1.61 3.71 11.16
C ALA A 107 -2.77 3.92 10.19
N ASP A 108 -3.73 4.75 10.59
CA ASP A 108 -4.90 5.11 9.80
C ASP A 108 -4.70 6.48 9.14
N TRP A 109 -4.87 6.55 7.82
CA TRP A 109 -4.92 7.82 7.12
C TRP A 109 -6.32 8.43 7.27
N PRO A 110 -6.46 9.74 7.58
CA PRO A 110 -7.77 10.36 7.73
C PRO A 110 -8.62 10.33 6.47
N GLY A 111 -9.86 9.89 6.57
CA GLY A 111 -10.83 9.86 5.48
C GLY A 111 -11.06 8.48 4.89
N GLY A 112 -11.91 8.43 3.85
CA GLY A 112 -12.37 7.20 3.24
C GLY A 112 -13.48 6.48 4.03
N ASP A 113 -14.09 5.49 3.39
CA ASP A 113 -15.15 4.67 3.99
C ASP A 113 -14.54 3.57 4.88
N GLU A 114 -14.63 3.75 6.20
CA GLU A 114 -14.11 2.79 7.18
C GLU A 114 -14.78 1.39 7.12
N SER A 115 -15.88 1.25 6.40
CA SER A 115 -16.49 -0.07 6.14
C SER A 115 -15.79 -0.83 5.00
N LYS A 116 -14.83 -0.19 4.34
CA LYS A 116 -14.06 -0.73 3.20
C LYS A 116 -12.59 -0.31 3.33
N THR A 117 -11.85 -0.98 4.19
CA THR A 117 -10.46 -0.66 4.45
C THR A 117 -9.54 -1.40 3.48
N VAL A 118 -8.71 -0.67 2.75
CA VAL A 118 -7.53 -1.20 2.06
C VAL A 118 -6.37 -1.13 3.03
N MET A 119 -5.79 -2.27 3.34
CA MET A 119 -4.72 -2.39 4.32
C MET A 119 -3.44 -2.87 3.66
N SER A 120 -2.31 -2.23 3.98
CA SER A 120 -0.96 -2.63 3.54
C SER A 120 -0.11 -2.93 4.76
N GLY A 121 0.62 -4.04 4.75
CA GLY A 121 1.43 -4.43 5.90
C GLY A 121 2.75 -5.12 5.55
N ALA A 122 3.63 -5.13 6.53
CA ALA A 122 4.92 -5.80 6.53
C ALA A 122 5.28 -6.13 7.98
N HIS A 123 6.09 -7.15 8.22
CA HIS A 123 6.65 -7.30 9.57
C HIS A 123 7.85 -6.40 9.81
N LEU A 124 8.07 -6.07 11.07
CA LEU A 124 9.10 -5.12 11.48
C LEU A 124 10.21 -5.78 12.31
N ASP A 125 9.96 -6.95 12.84
CA ASP A 125 10.97 -7.73 13.53
C ASP A 125 11.97 -8.37 12.55
N SER A 126 13.02 -8.94 13.09
CA SER A 126 14.00 -9.76 12.40
C SER A 126 14.27 -11.01 13.23
N VAL A 127 14.94 -11.99 12.65
CA VAL A 127 15.56 -13.08 13.41
C VAL A 127 16.66 -12.54 14.34
N ASP A 128 17.01 -13.31 15.38
CA ASP A 128 18.13 -12.98 16.29
C ASP A 128 19.51 -12.95 15.60
N ALA A 129 19.64 -13.65 14.45
CA ALA A 129 20.92 -13.83 13.78
C ALA A 129 21.46 -12.58 13.10
N GLY A 130 20.61 -11.60 12.80
CA GLY A 130 21.02 -10.41 12.06
C GLY A 130 20.02 -9.26 12.06
N PRO A 131 20.39 -8.16 11.37
CA PRO A 131 19.57 -6.95 11.35
C PRO A 131 18.28 -7.07 10.55
N GLY A 132 18.13 -8.07 9.64
CA GLY A 132 16.92 -8.30 8.88
C GLY A 132 16.56 -7.13 7.96
N ILE A 133 17.49 -6.67 7.14
CA ILE A 133 17.26 -5.44 6.35
C ILE A 133 16.48 -5.73 5.06
N ASN A 134 16.75 -6.85 4.39
CA ASN A 134 15.85 -7.31 3.34
C ASN A 134 14.63 -8.01 3.96
N ASP A 135 14.86 -8.86 4.96
CA ASP A 135 13.85 -9.61 5.70
C ASP A 135 13.61 -9.04 7.12
N ASN A 136 12.62 -8.20 7.38
CA ASN A 136 11.77 -7.52 6.40
C ASN A 136 11.80 -6.00 6.59
N GLY A 137 13.01 -5.48 6.75
CA GLY A 137 13.23 -4.04 6.66
C GLY A 137 12.74 -3.48 5.33
N SER A 138 12.96 -4.23 4.21
CA SER A 138 12.63 -3.77 2.86
C SER A 138 11.14 -3.51 2.68
N GLY A 139 10.27 -4.47 3.03
CA GLY A 139 8.82 -4.27 3.03
C GLY A 139 8.39 -3.16 3.98
N SER A 140 8.94 -3.16 5.21
CA SER A 140 8.66 -2.16 6.24
C SER A 140 9.00 -0.74 5.79
N ALA A 141 10.16 -0.49 5.16
CA ALA A 141 10.55 0.82 4.64
C ALA A 141 9.76 1.18 3.38
N GLY A 142 9.48 0.20 2.49
CA GLY A 142 8.68 0.41 1.29
C GLY A 142 7.28 0.93 1.61
N ILE A 143 6.54 0.26 2.51
CA ILE A 143 5.20 0.74 2.90
C ILE A 143 5.25 2.04 3.71
N LEU A 144 6.34 2.31 4.44
CA LEU A 144 6.51 3.58 5.16
C LEU A 144 6.60 4.76 4.17
N GLU A 145 7.44 4.67 3.17
CA GLU A 145 7.58 5.74 2.18
C GLU A 145 6.32 5.90 1.33
N VAL A 146 5.58 4.82 1.04
CA VAL A 146 4.25 4.90 0.42
C VAL A 146 3.25 5.63 1.34
N ALA A 147 3.22 5.34 2.64
CA ALA A 147 2.38 6.06 3.60
C ALA A 147 2.76 7.55 3.67
N LEU A 148 4.06 7.88 3.68
CA LEU A 148 4.52 9.27 3.65
C LEU A 148 4.16 9.98 2.34
N ALA A 149 4.14 9.25 1.21
CA ALA A 149 3.68 9.78 -0.08
C ALA A 149 2.17 10.04 -0.06
N VAL A 150 1.35 9.19 0.57
CA VAL A 150 -0.09 9.43 0.82
C VAL A 150 -0.28 10.73 1.58
N ALA A 151 0.48 10.96 2.64
CA ALA A 151 0.41 12.17 3.44
C ALA A 151 0.87 13.41 2.65
N LYS A 152 1.98 13.32 1.93
CA LYS A 152 2.52 14.40 1.09
C LYS A 152 1.55 14.81 -0.03
N ALA A 153 0.84 13.85 -0.60
CA ALA A 153 -0.17 14.08 -1.63
C ALA A 153 -1.50 14.59 -1.04
N ASP A 154 -1.67 14.57 0.28
CA ASP A 154 -2.95 14.79 0.97
C ASP A 154 -4.07 13.96 0.31
N LEU A 155 -3.78 12.68 0.05
CA LEU A 155 -4.65 11.79 -0.71
C LEU A 155 -6.05 11.75 -0.08
N LYS A 156 -7.07 11.87 -0.93
CA LYS A 156 -8.48 11.78 -0.53
C LYS A 156 -9.05 10.45 -1.02
N PRO A 157 -8.82 9.36 -0.28
CA PRO A 157 -9.27 8.04 -0.70
C PRO A 157 -10.79 7.90 -0.55
N THR A 158 -11.42 7.09 -1.40
CA THR A 158 -12.83 6.71 -1.23
C THR A 158 -12.98 5.58 -0.21
N LYS A 159 -12.06 4.63 -0.21
CA LYS A 159 -11.94 3.59 0.82
C LYS A 159 -10.93 4.01 1.88
N HIS A 160 -11.14 3.57 3.11
CA HIS A 160 -10.21 3.86 4.21
C HIS A 160 -8.84 3.21 3.96
N LEU A 161 -7.75 3.96 4.24
CA LEU A 161 -6.39 3.46 4.15
C LEU A 161 -5.81 3.18 5.53
N ARG A 162 -5.31 1.96 5.71
CA ARG A 162 -4.60 1.50 6.90
C ARG A 162 -3.27 0.90 6.53
N PHE A 163 -2.23 1.26 7.26
CA PHE A 163 -0.91 0.63 7.19
C PHE A 163 -0.61 -0.08 8.51
N ALA A 164 0.09 -1.22 8.43
CA ALA A 164 0.46 -1.99 9.61
C ALA A 164 1.90 -2.49 9.54
N TRP A 165 2.58 -2.41 10.67
CA TRP A 165 3.87 -3.05 10.89
C TRP A 165 3.66 -4.06 12.00
N PHE A 166 3.75 -5.32 11.64
CA PHE A 166 3.58 -6.43 12.58
C PHE A 166 4.88 -6.76 13.27
N GLY A 167 4.80 -7.33 14.44
CA GLY A 167 5.93 -7.89 15.14
C GLY A 167 5.79 -9.38 15.32
N ASP A 168 6.94 -10.02 15.58
CA ASP A 168 6.97 -11.42 15.92
C ASP A 168 6.41 -12.32 14.79
N GLU A 169 6.73 -11.94 13.56
CA GLU A 169 6.43 -12.74 12.38
C GLU A 169 7.33 -13.97 12.37
N GLU A 170 8.59 -13.78 12.66
CA GLU A 170 9.67 -14.77 12.62
C GLU A 170 9.46 -15.95 13.58
N ASP A 171 8.66 -15.77 14.63
CA ASP A 171 8.22 -16.83 15.56
C ASP A 171 6.81 -17.38 15.23
N GLY A 172 6.34 -17.14 14.02
CA GLY A 172 5.09 -17.69 13.49
C GLY A 172 3.94 -16.72 13.39
N MET A 173 4.18 -15.49 12.91
CA MET A 173 3.16 -14.49 12.58
C MET A 173 2.29 -14.07 13.77
N VAL A 174 2.85 -14.06 14.97
CA VAL A 174 2.10 -13.85 16.23
C VAL A 174 1.40 -12.49 16.25
N GLY A 175 2.07 -11.44 15.77
CA GLY A 175 1.52 -10.10 15.75
C GLY A 175 0.32 -9.97 14.80
N SER A 176 0.41 -10.47 13.58
CA SER A 176 -0.69 -10.43 12.62
C SER A 176 -1.85 -11.35 13.03
N GLN A 177 -1.59 -12.54 13.59
CA GLN A 177 -2.61 -13.39 14.19
C GLN A 177 -3.38 -12.64 15.29
N SER A 178 -2.64 -12.05 16.25
CA SER A 178 -3.23 -11.25 17.33
C SER A 178 -4.06 -10.08 16.78
N TYR A 179 -3.61 -9.44 15.71
CA TYR A 179 -4.36 -8.36 15.06
C TYR A 179 -5.68 -8.88 14.49
N VAL A 180 -5.65 -9.93 13.68
CA VAL A 180 -6.82 -10.52 13.02
C VAL A 180 -7.84 -11.05 14.05
N GLU A 181 -7.38 -11.70 15.12
CA GLU A 181 -8.23 -12.14 16.21
C GLU A 181 -8.98 -10.97 16.89
N LYS A 182 -8.27 -9.87 17.15
CA LYS A 182 -8.83 -8.67 17.78
C LYS A 182 -9.81 -7.91 16.89
N LEU A 183 -9.77 -8.09 15.56
CA LEU A 183 -10.78 -7.53 14.67
C LEU A 183 -12.17 -8.09 14.96
N GLY A 184 -12.30 -9.36 15.33
CA GLY A 184 -13.60 -9.98 15.58
C GLY A 184 -14.56 -9.79 14.40
N ALA A 185 -15.69 -9.12 14.62
CA ALA A 185 -16.66 -8.80 13.57
C ALA A 185 -16.15 -7.75 12.56
N ASP A 186 -15.22 -6.91 12.95
CA ASP A 186 -14.69 -5.82 12.10
C ASP A 186 -13.81 -6.34 10.96
N LYS A 187 -13.45 -7.63 10.95
CA LYS A 187 -12.79 -8.27 9.80
C LYS A 187 -13.56 -8.09 8.49
N SER A 188 -14.89 -8.01 8.54
CA SER A 188 -15.73 -7.74 7.37
C SER A 188 -15.57 -6.33 6.79
N LYS A 189 -14.93 -5.41 7.50
CA LYS A 189 -14.61 -4.06 7.05
C LYS A 189 -13.29 -3.99 6.27
N ILE A 190 -12.47 -5.03 6.34
CA ILE A 190 -11.22 -5.09 5.56
C ILE A 190 -11.56 -5.59 4.15
N ASP A 191 -11.49 -4.69 3.17
CA ASP A 191 -11.72 -5.00 1.75
C ASP A 191 -10.58 -5.83 1.15
N SER A 192 -9.35 -5.52 1.57
CA SER A 192 -8.14 -6.23 1.14
C SER A 192 -6.98 -5.98 2.10
N TYR A 193 -6.11 -6.98 2.21
CA TYR A 193 -4.80 -6.88 2.85
C TYR A 193 -3.71 -7.15 1.83
N LEU A 194 -2.74 -6.24 1.74
CA LEU A 194 -1.58 -6.34 0.88
C LEU A 194 -0.33 -6.57 1.74
N ASN A 195 0.35 -7.69 1.53
CA ASN A 195 1.54 -8.09 2.25
C ASN A 195 2.80 -7.80 1.45
N PHE A 196 3.81 -7.25 2.09
CA PHE A 196 5.09 -6.94 1.46
C PHE A 196 6.21 -7.46 2.33
N ASP A 197 6.77 -8.58 1.88
CA ASP A 197 7.81 -9.29 2.60
C ASP A 197 8.97 -9.55 1.64
N MET A 198 10.18 -9.08 2.00
CA MET A 198 11.39 -9.19 1.19
C MET A 198 11.20 -8.64 -0.24
N ILE A 199 11.13 -7.32 -0.38
CA ILE A 199 10.89 -6.65 -1.68
C ILE A 199 12.18 -6.16 -2.37
N GLY A 200 13.35 -6.43 -1.78
CA GLY A 200 14.65 -5.92 -2.23
C GLY A 200 15.75 -6.97 -2.38
N SER A 201 15.43 -8.25 -2.57
CA SER A 201 16.41 -9.35 -2.62
C SER A 201 17.55 -9.09 -3.60
N PRO A 202 18.81 -9.41 -3.25
CA PRO A 202 19.98 -9.03 -4.06
C PRO A 202 20.08 -9.72 -5.41
N ASN A 203 19.46 -10.89 -5.57
CA ASN A 203 19.31 -11.61 -6.84
C ASN A 203 17.82 -11.73 -7.18
N PRO A 204 17.10 -10.61 -7.46
CA PRO A 204 15.67 -10.49 -7.26
C PRO A 204 14.82 -11.27 -8.27
N GLY A 205 13.69 -11.78 -7.81
CA GLY A 205 12.52 -12.12 -8.62
C GLY A 205 11.46 -11.03 -8.54
N TYR A 206 10.41 -11.18 -9.35
CA TYR A 206 9.19 -10.38 -9.28
C TYR A 206 8.01 -11.32 -9.14
N PHE A 207 7.73 -11.69 -7.89
CA PHE A 207 6.67 -12.60 -7.53
C PHE A 207 5.44 -11.84 -7.04
N VAL A 208 4.27 -12.26 -7.52
CA VAL A 208 2.98 -11.66 -7.17
C VAL A 208 2.13 -12.73 -6.50
N TYR A 209 1.51 -12.40 -5.38
CA TYR A 209 0.55 -13.28 -4.71
C TYR A 209 -0.68 -13.47 -5.59
N ASP A 210 -1.16 -14.72 -5.73
CA ASP A 210 -2.29 -15.08 -6.59
C ASP A 210 -3.54 -15.53 -5.82
N ASP A 211 -3.60 -15.23 -4.52
CA ASP A 211 -4.72 -15.60 -3.65
C ASP A 211 -6.05 -14.93 -4.01
N ASP A 212 -5.98 -13.69 -4.50
CA ASP A 212 -7.13 -12.93 -5.00
C ASP A 212 -6.81 -12.35 -6.39
N SER A 213 -7.58 -12.78 -7.40
CA SER A 213 -7.32 -12.42 -8.79
C SER A 213 -7.45 -10.92 -9.09
N ARG A 214 -8.23 -10.17 -8.31
CA ARG A 214 -8.37 -8.70 -8.42
C ARG A 214 -7.08 -8.03 -7.97
N LEU A 215 -6.53 -8.48 -6.83
CA LEU A 215 -5.30 -7.92 -6.26
C LEU A 215 -4.07 -8.33 -7.09
N GLU A 216 -4.00 -9.60 -7.52
CA GLU A 216 -2.97 -10.08 -8.44
C GLU A 216 -2.91 -9.22 -9.71
N LYS A 217 -4.09 -8.94 -10.30
CA LYS A 217 -4.18 -8.15 -11.53
C LYS A 217 -3.61 -6.75 -11.39
N VAL A 218 -3.82 -6.07 -10.27
CA VAL A 218 -3.29 -4.71 -10.01
C VAL A 218 -1.77 -4.69 -10.14
N PHE A 219 -1.10 -5.63 -9.48
CA PHE A 219 0.36 -5.72 -9.55
C PHE A 219 0.86 -6.16 -10.93
N LYS A 220 0.23 -7.16 -11.54
CA LYS A 220 0.61 -7.66 -12.88
C LYS A 220 0.46 -6.57 -13.95
N ASP A 221 -0.60 -5.77 -13.90
CA ASP A 221 -0.81 -4.65 -14.83
C ASP A 221 0.26 -3.56 -14.65
N PHE A 222 0.67 -3.28 -13.41
CA PHE A 222 1.76 -2.34 -13.14
C PHE A 222 3.09 -2.82 -13.75
N PHE A 223 3.51 -4.05 -13.45
CA PHE A 223 4.76 -4.59 -13.97
C PHE A 223 4.75 -4.76 -15.49
N ALA A 224 3.60 -5.12 -16.08
CA ALA A 224 3.45 -5.21 -17.53
C ALA A 224 3.69 -3.86 -18.22
N LYS A 225 3.22 -2.74 -17.64
CA LYS A 225 3.49 -1.38 -18.16
C LYS A 225 4.99 -1.02 -18.12
N LYS A 226 5.73 -1.58 -17.15
CA LYS A 226 7.20 -1.44 -17.05
C LYS A 226 7.96 -2.48 -17.88
N ASN A 227 7.29 -3.39 -18.60
CA ASN A 227 7.86 -4.54 -19.32
C ASN A 227 8.65 -5.48 -18.41
N ILE A 228 8.21 -5.64 -17.17
CA ILE A 228 8.78 -6.58 -16.20
C ILE A 228 7.87 -7.80 -16.16
N ALA A 229 8.43 -8.99 -16.46
CA ALA A 229 7.71 -10.24 -16.29
C ALA A 229 7.53 -10.54 -14.80
N THR A 230 6.37 -11.10 -14.45
CA THR A 230 6.07 -11.56 -13.09
C THR A 230 5.79 -13.06 -13.09
N GLU A 231 6.07 -13.71 -11.98
CA GLU A 231 5.65 -15.07 -11.72
C GLU A 231 4.75 -15.13 -10.47
N LYS A 232 4.01 -16.23 -10.33
CA LYS A 232 3.26 -16.52 -9.12
C LYS A 232 4.24 -16.72 -7.96
N GLU A 233 3.90 -16.14 -6.81
CA GLU A 233 4.58 -16.42 -5.56
C GLU A 233 4.31 -17.88 -5.13
N THR A 234 5.33 -18.60 -4.69
CA THR A 234 5.24 -20.00 -4.26
C THR A 234 6.16 -20.35 -3.10
N GLU A 235 7.21 -19.58 -2.86
CA GLU A 235 8.20 -19.84 -1.80
C GLU A 235 7.68 -19.44 -0.44
N GLY A 236 7.00 -18.28 -0.34
CA GLY A 236 6.42 -17.71 0.86
C GLY A 236 4.92 -17.98 1.05
N ASP A 237 4.29 -18.81 0.19
CA ASP A 237 2.84 -19.08 0.27
C ASP A 237 2.46 -19.63 1.66
N GLY A 238 1.64 -18.82 2.39
CA GLY A 238 1.23 -19.13 3.76
C GLY A 238 2.30 -18.97 4.84
N ARG A 239 3.46 -18.39 4.53
CA ARG A 239 4.61 -18.25 5.44
C ARG A 239 4.88 -16.83 5.90
N SER A 240 4.00 -15.89 5.64
CA SER A 240 4.11 -14.51 6.07
C SER A 240 2.76 -13.96 6.56
N ASP A 241 2.71 -12.73 7.04
CA ASP A 241 1.58 -12.07 7.69
C ASP A 241 0.26 -12.06 6.90
N HIS A 242 0.27 -12.42 5.62
CA HIS A 242 -0.96 -12.60 4.84
C HIS A 242 -1.77 -13.83 5.27
N ALA A 243 -1.12 -14.86 5.83
CA ALA A 243 -1.79 -16.12 6.15
C ALA A 243 -2.94 -15.96 7.16
N PRO A 244 -2.80 -15.25 8.30
CA PRO A 244 -3.92 -15.03 9.23
C PRO A 244 -5.10 -14.29 8.59
N PHE A 245 -4.84 -13.36 7.66
CA PHE A 245 -5.90 -12.64 6.95
C PHE A 245 -6.63 -13.55 5.97
N LYS A 246 -5.88 -14.35 5.20
CA LYS A 246 -6.43 -15.37 4.27
C LYS A 246 -7.31 -16.37 5.02
N ASP A 247 -6.84 -16.90 6.16
CA ASP A 247 -7.58 -17.83 7.01
C ASP A 247 -8.86 -17.21 7.59
N ALA A 248 -8.86 -15.90 7.82
CA ALA A 248 -10.03 -15.16 8.24
C ALA A 248 -11.01 -14.82 7.09
N GLY A 249 -10.70 -15.21 5.84
CA GLY A 249 -11.52 -14.97 4.66
C GLY A 249 -11.42 -13.56 4.10
N ILE A 250 -10.35 -12.83 4.44
CA ILE A 250 -10.03 -11.50 3.88
C ILE A 250 -9.26 -11.72 2.58
N ALA A 251 -9.58 -10.94 1.53
CA ALA A 251 -8.84 -10.97 0.27
C ALA A 251 -7.39 -10.51 0.51
N VAL A 252 -6.42 -11.32 0.08
CA VAL A 252 -4.99 -11.02 0.25
C VAL A 252 -4.28 -10.95 -1.09
N GLY A 253 -3.28 -10.08 -1.18
CA GLY A 253 -2.38 -9.91 -2.30
C GLY A 253 -1.03 -9.41 -1.79
N GLY A 254 -0.06 -9.25 -2.67
CA GLY A 254 1.25 -8.77 -2.26
C GLY A 254 2.35 -9.03 -3.26
N LEU A 255 3.56 -8.68 -2.84
CA LEU A 255 4.78 -8.83 -3.62
C LEU A 255 5.87 -9.50 -2.78
N PHE A 256 6.74 -10.22 -3.47
CA PHE A 256 7.90 -10.89 -2.92
C PHE A 256 9.04 -10.91 -3.94
N SER A 257 10.28 -10.80 -3.51
CA SER A 257 11.43 -10.82 -4.43
C SER A 257 12.32 -12.06 -4.32
N GLY A 258 11.95 -13.03 -3.47
CA GLY A 258 12.57 -14.34 -3.30
C GLY A 258 13.52 -14.41 -2.13
N ALA A 259 13.56 -15.55 -1.46
CA ALA A 259 14.43 -15.86 -0.32
C ALA A 259 15.53 -16.88 -0.71
N ASP A 260 15.53 -18.07 -0.12
CA ASP A 260 16.61 -19.04 -0.26
C ASP A 260 16.45 -20.03 -1.45
N TYR A 261 15.28 -19.98 -2.15
CA TYR A 261 15.11 -20.76 -3.37
C TYR A 261 16.08 -20.30 -4.46
N LYS A 262 16.47 -21.24 -5.32
CA LYS A 262 17.45 -20.97 -6.37
C LYS A 262 16.77 -20.44 -7.62
N LYS A 263 17.21 -19.29 -8.09
CA LYS A 263 16.80 -18.71 -9.36
C LYS A 263 17.11 -19.67 -10.52
N THR A 264 16.13 -19.92 -11.37
CA THR A 264 16.29 -20.73 -12.58
C THR A 264 16.95 -19.93 -13.71
N GLU A 265 17.44 -20.63 -14.74
CA GLU A 265 17.95 -19.97 -15.97
C GLU A 265 16.87 -19.12 -16.67
N ALA A 266 15.62 -19.59 -16.67
CA ALA A 266 14.51 -18.85 -17.26
C ALA A 266 14.23 -17.55 -16.49
N GLN A 267 14.26 -17.59 -15.16
CA GLN A 267 14.10 -16.42 -14.29
C GLN A 267 15.28 -15.44 -14.45
N ALA A 268 16.51 -15.95 -14.51
CA ALA A 268 17.67 -15.09 -14.77
C ALA A 268 17.63 -14.43 -16.16
N LYS A 269 17.06 -15.10 -17.16
CA LYS A 269 16.81 -14.48 -18.47
C LYS A 269 15.76 -13.36 -18.41
N ASN A 270 14.72 -13.51 -17.58
CA ASN A 270 13.66 -12.52 -17.44
C ASN A 270 14.08 -11.32 -16.60
N TRP A 271 14.79 -11.55 -15.50
CA TRP A 271 15.03 -10.55 -14.45
C TRP A 271 16.50 -10.17 -14.27
N GLY A 272 17.42 -10.87 -14.95
CA GLY A 272 18.87 -10.74 -14.69
C GLY A 272 19.29 -11.52 -13.45
N GLY A 273 20.48 -11.21 -12.95
CA GLY A 273 21.09 -11.90 -11.83
C GLY A 273 21.69 -13.27 -12.19
N GLU A 274 21.88 -14.14 -11.18
CA GLU A 274 22.62 -15.39 -11.31
C GLU A 274 21.72 -16.61 -11.15
N ALA A 275 21.58 -17.42 -12.21
CA ALA A 275 20.92 -18.72 -12.14
C ALA A 275 21.69 -19.69 -11.21
N GLY A 276 20.94 -20.55 -10.52
CA GLY A 276 21.50 -21.53 -9.58
C GLY A 276 21.91 -20.96 -8.21
N LYS A 277 21.82 -19.65 -8.02
CA LYS A 277 22.01 -18.98 -6.74
C LYS A 277 20.66 -18.70 -6.07
N ALA A 278 20.65 -18.56 -4.75
CA ALA A 278 19.50 -18.09 -4.01
C ALA A 278 19.08 -16.69 -4.49
N PHE A 279 17.80 -16.35 -4.36
CA PHE A 279 17.34 -14.96 -4.54
C PHE A 279 17.97 -14.07 -3.48
N ASP A 280 18.02 -14.56 -2.22
CA ASP A 280 18.75 -13.96 -1.12
C ASP A 280 19.55 -15.02 -0.35
N ALA A 281 20.87 -14.98 -0.49
CA ALA A 281 21.77 -15.89 0.22
C ALA A 281 22.00 -15.49 1.69
N CYS A 282 21.53 -14.31 2.08
CA CYS A 282 21.62 -13.79 3.43
C CYS A 282 20.30 -13.91 4.22
N TYR A 283 19.28 -14.54 3.63
CA TYR A 283 18.00 -14.80 4.30
C TYR A 283 18.23 -15.49 5.66
N HIS A 284 17.71 -14.92 6.73
CA HIS A 284 17.89 -15.36 8.12
C HIS A 284 19.35 -15.42 8.59
N GLN A 285 20.24 -14.62 8.02
CA GLN A 285 21.66 -14.59 8.35
C GLN A 285 22.13 -13.21 8.80
N SER A 286 23.26 -13.16 9.50
CA SER A 286 23.88 -11.90 9.92
C SER A 286 24.33 -10.99 8.79
N CYS A 287 24.40 -11.50 7.55
CA CYS A 287 24.76 -10.71 6.38
C CYS A 287 23.55 -10.01 5.73
N ASP A 288 22.32 -10.19 6.23
CA ASP A 288 21.15 -9.44 5.77
C ASP A 288 21.19 -8.00 6.30
N THR A 289 22.04 -7.21 5.69
CA THR A 289 22.38 -5.82 6.03
C THR A 289 21.91 -4.87 4.92
N SER A 290 22.04 -3.55 5.13
CA SER A 290 21.74 -2.53 4.10
C SER A 290 22.60 -2.65 2.82
N LYS A 291 23.56 -3.56 2.78
CA LYS A 291 24.34 -3.90 1.59
C LYS A 291 23.78 -5.11 0.83
N ASN A 292 22.83 -5.83 1.42
CA ASN A 292 22.22 -7.04 0.86
C ASN A 292 20.91 -6.71 0.12
N LEU A 293 20.95 -5.75 -0.81
CA LEU A 293 19.76 -5.26 -1.50
C LEU A 293 20.04 -5.02 -2.98
N ASP A 294 19.04 -5.25 -3.83
CA ASP A 294 18.99 -4.76 -5.20
C ASP A 294 18.16 -3.48 -5.27
N ASP A 295 18.81 -2.36 -5.57
CA ASP A 295 18.17 -1.03 -5.61
C ASP A 295 17.04 -0.96 -6.64
N LYS A 296 17.16 -1.67 -7.76
CA LYS A 296 16.16 -1.68 -8.83
C LYS A 296 14.91 -2.47 -8.45
N ALA A 297 15.09 -3.60 -7.77
CA ALA A 297 13.96 -4.37 -7.26
C ALA A 297 13.22 -3.58 -6.19
N LEU A 298 13.96 -2.98 -5.26
CA LEU A 298 13.41 -2.14 -4.21
C LEU A 298 12.60 -0.96 -4.78
N ASP A 299 13.14 -0.26 -5.79
CA ASP A 299 12.49 0.84 -6.50
C ASP A 299 11.18 0.38 -7.18
N ASN A 300 11.28 -0.64 -8.03
CA ASN A 300 10.12 -1.14 -8.77
C ASN A 300 9.01 -1.67 -7.86
N ASN A 301 9.36 -2.36 -6.79
CA ASN A 301 8.38 -2.90 -5.84
C ASN A 301 7.75 -1.79 -5.00
N SER A 302 8.52 -0.79 -4.56
CA SER A 302 7.97 0.38 -3.85
C SER A 302 6.98 1.18 -4.71
N ASP A 303 7.29 1.37 -5.99
CA ASP A 303 6.36 1.98 -6.96
C ASP A 303 5.10 1.14 -7.17
N ALA A 304 5.24 -0.19 -7.22
CA ALA A 304 4.11 -1.11 -7.35
C ALA A 304 3.20 -1.06 -6.13
N ILE A 305 3.77 -0.93 -4.92
CA ILE A 305 3.01 -0.72 -3.67
C ILE A 305 2.22 0.58 -3.74
N ALA A 306 2.87 1.69 -4.13
CA ALA A 306 2.19 2.97 -4.30
C ALA A 306 1.05 2.87 -5.31
N HIS A 307 1.30 2.25 -6.47
CA HIS A 307 0.26 2.03 -7.48
C HIS A 307 -0.94 1.27 -6.92
N ALA A 308 -0.70 0.17 -6.21
CA ALA A 308 -1.78 -0.63 -5.62
C ALA A 308 -2.58 0.14 -4.56
N VAL A 309 -1.91 0.92 -3.70
CA VAL A 309 -2.58 1.74 -2.68
C VAL A 309 -3.48 2.79 -3.34
N TRP A 310 -3.03 3.49 -4.38
CA TRP A 310 -3.82 4.49 -5.10
C TRP A 310 -4.99 3.87 -5.87
N GLU A 311 -4.73 2.79 -6.61
CA GLU A 311 -5.74 2.09 -7.42
C GLU A 311 -6.87 1.51 -6.56
N LEU A 312 -6.52 0.84 -5.47
CA LEU A 312 -7.49 0.12 -4.64
C LEU A 312 -8.26 1.03 -3.68
N SER A 313 -7.73 2.20 -3.35
CA SER A 313 -8.38 3.16 -2.46
C SER A 313 -9.27 4.20 -3.17
N SER A 314 -9.30 4.16 -4.51
CA SER A 314 -10.08 5.09 -5.34
C SER A 314 -11.56 4.75 -5.41
#